data_a8d5bee86ec873dbbd8cf76e5eb92204
#
_entry.id   a8d5bee86ec873dbbd8cf76e5eb92204
#
_cell.length_a   1.000
_cell.length_b   1.000
_cell.length_c   1.000
_cell.angle_alpha   90.00
_cell.angle_beta   90.00
_cell.angle_gamma   90.00
#
_symmetry.space_group_name_H-M   'P 1'
#
loop_
_entity.id
_entity.type
_entity.pdbx_description
1 polymer ?
#
loop_
_entity_poly.entity_id
_entity_poly.type
_entity_poly.pdbx_seq_one_letter_code
_entity_poly.pdbx_strand_id
1 'polypeptide(L)'
;MATSNKILPHLWFDKEAKEAAEFYCALFPGSAVTNVTTLRDTPSGDCDVVSFHLSGQPFMAISAGPLFTFNPSISFTVNFDPSKDGEARKNLDATWEKLSAGGTALMPLDEYPFSRRYGWIQDKYGVSWQLILSDPAGEDRPFIVPSLMFVGDVCGKAEEATDFYISVFKNSKRGNIHRYPAGMEPDKEGTVMFTDFVIEKQWFSAMDSAREHKFNFNEAISLLIKCDSQEEIDYYWEKLSAVPEAEQCGWCKDQYGVIWQVNPGILDELMTTGSREQTERVTQAFLKMKKFDIATLKKAFRGEPASA
;
A
#
# COMPACT_ATOMS: atom_id res chain seq x y z
N MET A 1 9.19 -0.15 -22.52
CA MET A 1 7.98 -0.64 -21.83
C MET A 1 8.20 -0.33 -20.36
N ALA A 2 7.37 0.51 -19.75
CA ALA A 2 7.44 0.73 -18.31
C ALA A 2 7.16 -0.61 -17.63
N THR A 3 8.08 -1.10 -16.81
CA THR A 3 7.86 -2.29 -15.99
C THR A 3 6.74 -1.97 -15.02
N SER A 4 5.58 -2.58 -15.18
CA SER A 4 4.48 -2.49 -14.22
C SER A 4 5.00 -2.94 -12.87
N ASN A 5 4.86 -2.11 -11.84
CA ASN A 5 5.18 -2.51 -10.47
C ASN A 5 4.33 -3.73 -10.10
N LYS A 6 4.98 -4.77 -9.57
CA LYS A 6 4.31 -6.02 -9.18
C LYS A 6 3.49 -5.86 -7.91
N ILE A 7 3.91 -4.96 -7.02
CA ILE A 7 3.25 -4.67 -5.75
C ILE A 7 2.70 -3.25 -5.78
N LEU A 8 1.45 -3.06 -5.39
CA LEU A 8 0.84 -1.75 -5.31
C LEU A 8 0.00 -1.59 -4.04
N PRO A 9 0.00 -0.40 -3.42
CA PRO A 9 -0.91 -0.11 -2.32
C PRO A 9 -2.36 -0.10 -2.79
N HIS A 10 -3.23 -0.72 -1.99
CA HIS A 10 -4.67 -0.70 -2.17
C HIS A 10 -5.32 -0.04 -0.95
N LEU A 11 -6.17 0.96 -1.19
CA LEU A 11 -6.77 1.82 -0.19
C LEU A 11 -8.27 1.54 -0.09
N TRP A 12 -8.77 1.27 1.13
CA TRP A 12 -10.18 1.02 1.40
C TRP A 12 -10.85 2.28 1.95
N PHE A 13 -11.76 2.87 1.19
CA PHE A 13 -12.56 4.02 1.59
C PHE A 13 -14.00 3.61 1.89
N ASP A 14 -14.71 4.39 2.70
CA ASP A 14 -16.16 4.25 2.82
C ASP A 14 -16.84 4.47 1.46
N LYS A 15 -16.69 5.64 0.88
CA LYS A 15 -17.29 6.03 -0.41
C LYS A 15 -16.44 7.01 -1.23
N GLU A 16 -15.30 7.45 -0.70
CA GLU A 16 -14.52 8.56 -1.24
C GLU A 16 -13.38 8.14 -2.18
N ALA A 17 -13.27 6.85 -2.58
CA ALA A 17 -12.12 6.34 -3.34
C ALA A 17 -11.81 7.17 -4.59
N LYS A 18 -12.83 7.54 -5.38
CA LYS A 18 -12.65 8.33 -6.58
C LYS A 18 -12.25 9.77 -6.26
N GLU A 19 -12.94 10.43 -5.34
CA GLU A 19 -12.62 11.80 -4.91
C GLU A 19 -11.20 11.89 -4.36
N ALA A 20 -10.80 10.94 -3.51
CA ALA A 20 -9.47 10.87 -2.95
C ALA A 20 -8.39 10.64 -4.03
N ALA A 21 -8.62 9.71 -4.96
CA ALA A 21 -7.71 9.48 -6.09
C ALA A 21 -7.53 10.72 -6.96
N GLU A 22 -8.62 11.42 -7.29
CA GLU A 22 -8.59 12.69 -8.06
C GLU A 22 -7.84 13.78 -7.28
N PHE A 23 -8.07 13.90 -5.97
CA PHE A 23 -7.34 14.82 -5.10
C PHE A 23 -5.84 14.55 -5.10
N TYR A 24 -5.42 13.29 -4.91
CA TYR A 24 -3.99 12.92 -4.92
C TYR A 24 -3.37 13.12 -6.31
N CYS A 25 -4.10 12.81 -7.37
CA CYS A 25 -3.63 13.07 -8.74
C CYS A 25 -3.42 14.56 -9.02
N ALA A 26 -4.24 15.44 -8.45
CA ALA A 26 -4.06 16.88 -8.57
C ALA A 26 -2.94 17.44 -7.66
N LEU A 27 -2.55 16.65 -6.63
CA LEU A 27 -1.52 17.05 -5.66
C LEU A 27 -0.11 16.72 -6.14
N PHE A 28 0.08 15.54 -6.74
CA PHE A 28 1.39 15.02 -7.10
C PHE A 28 1.65 15.11 -8.62
N PRO A 29 2.86 15.53 -9.04
CA PRO A 29 3.17 15.70 -10.46
C PRO A 29 3.15 14.36 -11.23
N GLY A 30 2.79 14.39 -12.50
CA GLY A 30 2.80 13.20 -13.36
C GLY A 30 1.84 12.10 -12.90
N SER A 31 0.72 12.46 -12.27
CA SER A 31 -0.26 11.56 -11.69
C SER A 31 -1.56 11.57 -12.48
N ALA A 32 -2.27 10.45 -12.53
CA ALA A 32 -3.56 10.35 -13.19
C ALA A 32 -4.39 9.17 -12.69
N VAL A 33 -5.70 9.31 -12.68
CA VAL A 33 -6.65 8.19 -12.61
C VAL A 33 -6.60 7.48 -13.96
N THR A 34 -6.40 6.16 -13.94
CA THR A 34 -6.25 5.36 -15.17
C THR A 34 -7.48 4.54 -15.50
N ASN A 35 -8.23 4.12 -14.49
CA ASN A 35 -9.46 3.36 -14.68
C ASN A 35 -10.40 3.49 -13.48
N VAL A 36 -11.70 3.40 -13.74
CA VAL A 36 -12.75 3.27 -12.72
C VAL A 36 -13.67 2.13 -13.15
N THR A 37 -13.82 1.14 -12.29
CA THR A 37 -14.68 -0.04 -12.53
C THR A 37 -15.61 -0.21 -11.34
N THR A 38 -16.87 -0.53 -11.58
CA THR A 38 -17.83 -0.83 -10.51
C THR A 38 -18.01 -2.33 -10.36
N LEU A 39 -17.65 -2.86 -9.20
CA LEU A 39 -18.02 -4.21 -8.76
C LEU A 39 -19.47 -4.18 -8.29
N ARG A 40 -20.31 -5.05 -8.86
CA ARG A 40 -21.74 -5.07 -8.55
C ARG A 40 -22.10 -6.21 -7.63
N ASP A 41 -23.19 -6.01 -6.88
CA ASP A 41 -23.77 -7.04 -6.03
C ASP A 41 -22.76 -7.66 -5.05
N THR A 42 -21.84 -6.83 -4.49
CA THR A 42 -20.93 -7.25 -3.43
C THR A 42 -21.65 -7.21 -2.07
N PRO A 43 -21.12 -7.83 -1.02
CA PRO A 43 -21.66 -7.70 0.34
C PRO A 43 -21.82 -6.26 0.84
N SER A 44 -21.02 -5.33 0.30
CA SER A 44 -21.09 -3.88 0.59
C SER A 44 -21.94 -3.10 -0.42
N GLY A 45 -22.68 -3.78 -1.31
CA GLY A 45 -23.40 -3.16 -2.42
C GLY A 45 -22.51 -2.99 -3.66
N ASP A 46 -22.82 -2.02 -4.50
CA ASP A 46 -21.97 -1.66 -5.64
C ASP A 46 -20.75 -0.88 -5.14
N CYS A 47 -19.55 -1.34 -5.51
CA CYS A 47 -18.28 -0.78 -5.06
C CYS A 47 -17.46 -0.25 -6.24
N ASP A 48 -17.11 1.03 -6.22
CA ASP A 48 -16.20 1.60 -7.22
C ASP A 48 -14.75 1.26 -6.87
N VAL A 49 -14.06 0.63 -7.82
CA VAL A 49 -12.62 0.36 -7.80
C VAL A 49 -11.93 1.36 -8.73
N VAL A 50 -10.99 2.10 -8.19
CA VAL A 50 -10.25 3.16 -8.89
C VAL A 50 -8.78 2.77 -8.99
N SER A 51 -8.27 2.65 -10.22
CA SER A 51 -6.86 2.50 -10.49
C SER A 51 -6.25 3.85 -10.85
N PHE A 52 -5.13 4.19 -10.26
CA PHE A 52 -4.44 5.46 -10.52
C PHE A 52 -2.94 5.31 -10.30
N HIS A 53 -2.16 6.28 -10.74
CA HIS A 53 -0.75 6.37 -10.42
C HIS A 53 -0.42 7.76 -9.87
N LEU A 54 0.47 7.79 -8.91
CA LEU A 54 1.02 9.00 -8.31
C LEU A 54 2.52 9.06 -8.58
N SER A 55 2.97 9.99 -9.42
CA SER A 55 4.39 10.13 -9.80
C SER A 55 5.03 8.82 -10.24
N GLY A 56 4.30 8.01 -11.02
CA GLY A 56 4.74 6.70 -11.52
C GLY A 56 4.53 5.51 -10.58
N GLN A 57 4.20 5.72 -9.30
CA GLN A 57 3.81 4.66 -8.38
C GLN A 57 2.33 4.30 -8.60
N PRO A 58 1.99 3.04 -8.97
CA PRO A 58 0.61 2.62 -9.10
C PRO A 58 -0.06 2.43 -7.73
N PHE A 59 -1.34 2.77 -7.70
CA PHE A 59 -2.25 2.61 -6.58
C PHE A 59 -3.58 2.04 -7.06
N MET A 60 -4.29 1.42 -6.14
CA MET A 60 -5.70 1.08 -6.31
C MET A 60 -6.49 1.55 -5.09
N ALA A 61 -7.73 1.93 -5.28
CA ALA A 61 -8.64 2.28 -4.21
C ALA A 61 -10.01 1.67 -4.43
N ILE A 62 -10.75 1.40 -3.36
CA ILE A 62 -12.12 0.90 -3.41
C ILE A 62 -13.01 1.70 -2.47
N SER A 63 -14.24 1.97 -2.91
CA SER A 63 -15.33 2.46 -2.06
C SER A 63 -16.21 1.27 -1.66
N ALA A 64 -15.98 0.73 -0.45
CA ALA A 64 -16.62 -0.52 -0.03
C ALA A 64 -17.22 -0.47 1.39
N GLY A 65 -17.57 0.74 1.86
CA GLY A 65 -18.22 0.97 3.13
C GLY A 65 -17.24 1.18 4.30
N PRO A 66 -17.78 1.54 5.48
CA PRO A 66 -16.99 2.03 6.62
C PRO A 66 -16.43 0.91 7.51
N LEU A 67 -16.08 -0.25 6.93
CA LEU A 67 -15.60 -1.41 7.70
C LEU A 67 -14.22 -1.17 8.32
N PHE A 68 -13.35 -0.43 7.61
CA PHE A 68 -11.99 -0.18 8.03
C PHE A 68 -11.69 1.31 8.04
N THR A 69 -10.82 1.73 8.96
CA THR A 69 -10.40 3.13 9.10
C THR A 69 -8.90 3.21 8.93
N PHE A 70 -8.45 4.16 8.12
CA PHE A 70 -7.02 4.43 7.94
C PHE A 70 -6.35 4.80 9.26
N ASN A 71 -5.11 4.36 9.40
CA ASN A 71 -4.26 4.69 10.54
C ASN A 71 -2.79 4.78 10.10
N PRO A 72 -1.88 5.31 10.93
CA PRO A 72 -0.49 5.52 10.54
C PRO A 72 0.39 4.27 10.47
N SER A 73 -0.13 3.06 10.69
CA SER A 73 0.68 1.82 10.57
C SER A 73 1.25 1.62 9.17
N ILE A 74 0.53 2.06 8.14
CA ILE A 74 1.06 2.21 6.79
C ILE A 74 0.88 3.68 6.38
N SER A 75 1.98 4.29 5.94
CA SER A 75 2.05 5.65 5.43
C SER A 75 2.81 5.68 4.12
N PHE A 76 2.81 6.83 3.46
CA PHE A 76 3.54 7.03 2.21
C PHE A 76 4.55 8.17 2.40
N THR A 77 5.84 7.83 2.29
CA THR A 77 6.91 8.82 2.30
C THR A 77 7.04 9.45 0.92
N VAL A 78 6.94 10.77 0.86
CA VAL A 78 7.06 11.57 -0.37
C VAL A 78 8.41 12.28 -0.35
N ASN A 79 9.29 11.92 -1.27
CA ASN A 79 10.66 12.39 -1.37
C ASN A 79 10.76 13.62 -2.28
N PHE A 80 10.92 14.80 -1.70
CA PHE A 80 11.21 16.02 -2.44
C PHE A 80 12.73 16.18 -2.54
N ASP A 81 13.28 15.90 -3.73
CA ASP A 81 14.71 15.82 -3.97
C ASP A 81 15.24 17.10 -4.64
N PRO A 82 16.04 17.92 -3.93
CA PRO A 82 16.61 19.14 -4.49
C PRO A 82 17.59 18.93 -5.66
N SER A 83 18.11 17.71 -5.83
CA SER A 83 18.97 17.40 -6.98
C SER A 83 18.18 17.22 -8.28
N LYS A 84 16.87 16.88 -8.16
CA LYS A 84 15.96 16.67 -9.29
C LYS A 84 15.04 17.85 -9.54
N ASP A 85 14.73 18.61 -8.48
CA ASP A 85 13.80 19.73 -8.53
C ASP A 85 14.36 20.90 -7.70
N GLY A 86 14.78 21.98 -8.36
CA GLY A 86 15.28 23.18 -7.69
C GLY A 86 14.26 23.87 -6.78
N GLU A 87 12.96 23.59 -6.95
CA GLU A 87 11.86 24.10 -6.12
C GLU A 87 11.37 23.06 -5.08
N ALA A 88 12.11 21.96 -4.87
CA ALA A 88 11.71 20.83 -4.04
C ALA A 88 11.17 21.25 -2.65
N ARG A 89 11.85 22.18 -1.95
CA ARG A 89 11.39 22.68 -0.65
C ARG A 89 10.06 23.42 -0.75
N LYS A 90 9.91 24.28 -1.74
CA LYS A 90 8.68 25.05 -1.96
C LYS A 90 7.52 24.13 -2.34
N ASN A 91 7.78 23.12 -3.17
CA ASN A 91 6.79 22.13 -3.56
C ASN A 91 6.38 21.25 -2.38
N LEU A 92 7.30 20.89 -1.49
CA LEU A 92 7.01 20.22 -0.23
C LEU A 92 6.08 21.06 0.65
N ASP A 93 6.43 22.34 0.89
CA ASP A 93 5.64 23.25 1.71
C ASP A 93 4.22 23.43 1.14
N ALA A 94 4.07 23.60 -0.18
CA ALA A 94 2.79 23.71 -0.85
C ALA A 94 1.95 22.42 -0.79
N THR A 95 2.61 21.25 -0.85
CA THR A 95 1.96 19.94 -0.66
C THR A 95 1.46 19.78 0.76
N TRP A 96 2.29 20.15 1.74
CA TRP A 96 1.90 20.13 3.15
C TRP A 96 0.67 20.99 3.42
N GLU A 97 0.63 22.22 2.89
CA GLU A 97 -0.51 23.13 3.06
C GLU A 97 -1.82 22.50 2.56
N LYS A 98 -1.78 21.85 1.38
CA LYS A 98 -2.96 21.19 0.81
C LYS A 98 -3.40 19.96 1.61
N LEU A 99 -2.46 19.13 2.09
CA LEU A 99 -2.78 17.96 2.93
C LEU A 99 -3.27 18.38 4.31
N SER A 100 -2.83 19.53 4.83
CA SER A 100 -3.24 20.07 6.13
C SER A 100 -4.68 20.58 6.12
N ALA A 101 -5.26 20.87 4.97
CA ALA A 101 -6.64 21.31 4.85
C ALA A 101 -7.62 20.17 5.23
N GLY A 102 -8.08 20.18 6.47
CA GLY A 102 -8.91 19.12 7.07
C GLY A 102 -8.13 17.91 7.58
N GLY A 103 -6.79 17.95 7.51
CA GLY A 103 -5.90 16.92 8.02
C GLY A 103 -5.45 17.16 9.48
N THR A 104 -4.72 16.21 10.02
CA THR A 104 -4.15 16.25 11.37
C THR A 104 -2.65 15.99 11.31
N ALA A 105 -1.82 16.95 11.75
CA ALA A 105 -0.38 16.76 11.83
C ALA A 105 -0.02 15.76 12.93
N LEU A 106 0.69 14.70 12.57
CA LEU A 106 1.25 13.71 13.49
C LEU A 106 2.66 14.15 13.95
N MET A 107 3.43 14.72 13.03
CA MET A 107 4.66 15.46 13.32
C MET A 107 4.60 16.79 12.53
N PRO A 108 4.74 17.95 13.20
CA PRO A 108 4.69 19.24 12.50
C PRO A 108 5.73 19.34 11.39
N LEU A 109 5.43 20.13 10.36
CA LEU A 109 6.39 20.41 9.31
C LEU A 109 7.51 21.32 9.83
N ASP A 110 8.70 20.77 10.07
CA ASP A 110 9.82 21.47 10.68
C ASP A 110 11.18 20.87 10.24
N GLU A 111 12.27 21.35 10.81
CA GLU A 111 13.59 20.74 10.72
C GLU A 111 13.75 19.66 11.79
N TYR A 112 14.30 18.52 11.38
CA TYR A 112 14.58 17.36 12.24
C TYR A 112 16.03 16.90 12.05
N PRO A 113 16.64 16.17 13.00
CA PRO A 113 18.03 15.72 12.88
C PRO A 113 18.35 14.94 11.59
N PHE A 114 17.34 14.33 10.97
CA PHE A 114 17.47 13.50 9.77
C PHE A 114 17.03 14.21 8.48
N SER A 115 16.43 15.39 8.55
CA SER A 115 16.02 16.16 7.36
C SER A 115 15.84 17.65 7.71
N ARG A 116 16.29 18.52 6.80
CA ARG A 116 16.09 19.99 6.91
C ARG A 116 14.64 20.45 6.75
N ARG A 117 13.77 19.54 6.29
CA ARG A 117 12.32 19.79 6.19
C ARG A 117 11.60 18.46 6.15
N TYR A 118 10.85 18.15 7.19
CA TYR A 118 10.06 16.94 7.32
C TYR A 118 8.75 17.23 8.05
N GLY A 119 7.71 16.54 7.69
CA GLY A 119 6.45 16.53 8.41
C GLY A 119 5.68 15.25 8.16
N TRP A 120 4.90 14.83 9.14
CA TRP A 120 4.04 13.65 9.05
C TRP A 120 2.60 14.08 9.31
N ILE A 121 1.69 13.77 8.39
CA ILE A 121 0.30 14.22 8.43
C ILE A 121 -0.65 13.10 8.02
N GLN A 122 -1.78 13.05 8.67
CA GLN A 122 -2.96 12.33 8.24
C GLN A 122 -3.88 13.31 7.52
N ASP A 123 -4.21 13.05 6.26
CA ASP A 123 -5.05 13.95 5.46
C ASP A 123 -6.55 13.87 5.84
N LYS A 124 -7.38 14.65 5.18
CA LYS A 124 -8.83 14.71 5.43
C LYS A 124 -9.56 13.38 5.22
N TYR A 125 -8.96 12.44 4.48
CA TYR A 125 -9.49 11.09 4.27
C TYR A 125 -8.92 10.07 5.27
N GLY A 126 -7.95 10.47 6.08
CA GLY A 126 -7.28 9.61 7.05
C GLY A 126 -6.03 8.91 6.52
N VAL A 127 -5.66 9.07 5.25
CA VAL A 127 -4.43 8.50 4.70
C VAL A 127 -3.22 9.25 5.25
N SER A 128 -2.17 8.52 5.58
CA SER A 128 -1.00 9.03 6.31
C SER A 128 0.18 9.27 5.35
N TRP A 129 0.71 10.50 5.35
CA TRP A 129 1.76 10.99 4.46
C TRP A 129 2.94 11.53 5.24
N GLN A 130 4.15 11.13 4.87
CA GLN A 130 5.42 11.67 5.39
C GLN A 130 6.07 12.48 4.28
N LEU A 131 6.18 13.79 4.43
CA LEU A 131 6.86 14.65 3.45
C LEU A 131 8.29 14.89 3.91
N ILE A 132 9.27 14.60 3.06
CA ILE A 132 10.68 14.74 3.39
C ILE A 132 11.43 15.48 2.29
N LEU A 133 12.21 16.50 2.68
CA LEU A 133 13.24 17.08 1.84
C LEU A 133 14.46 16.15 1.88
N SER A 134 14.68 15.43 0.78
CA SER A 134 15.75 14.42 0.68
C SER A 134 17.14 15.08 0.69
N ASP A 135 18.14 14.36 1.17
CA ASP A 135 19.52 14.76 1.00
C ASP A 135 19.93 14.57 -0.47
N PRO A 136 20.36 15.64 -1.17
CA PRO A 136 20.76 15.53 -2.58
C PRO A 136 22.03 14.67 -2.80
N ALA A 137 22.79 14.37 -1.76
CA ALA A 137 23.92 13.45 -1.78
C ALA A 137 23.52 12.01 -1.43
N GLY A 138 22.26 11.79 -1.05
CA GLY A 138 21.72 10.48 -0.67
C GLY A 138 21.49 9.55 -1.87
N GLU A 139 21.10 8.33 -1.56
CA GLU A 139 20.72 7.35 -2.58
C GLU A 139 19.42 7.77 -3.27
N ASP A 140 19.38 7.60 -4.59
CA ASP A 140 18.18 7.89 -5.39
C ASP A 140 16.97 7.04 -4.94
N ARG A 141 15.89 7.70 -4.57
CA ARG A 141 14.63 7.08 -4.15
C ARG A 141 13.50 7.46 -5.10
N PRO A 142 12.49 6.58 -5.25
CA PRO A 142 11.23 6.97 -5.89
C PRO A 142 10.58 8.14 -5.15
N PHE A 143 9.77 8.89 -5.87
CA PHE A 143 9.06 10.03 -5.29
C PHE A 143 8.13 9.60 -4.15
N ILE A 144 7.46 8.44 -4.25
CA ILE A 144 6.60 7.89 -3.20
C ILE A 144 7.11 6.50 -2.80
N VAL A 145 7.28 6.28 -1.49
CA VAL A 145 7.72 5.02 -0.89
C VAL A 145 6.74 4.61 0.21
N PRO A 146 6.10 3.43 0.13
CA PRO A 146 5.31 2.90 1.23
C PRO A 146 6.16 2.64 2.47
N SER A 147 5.67 3.01 3.65
CA SER A 147 6.36 2.91 4.93
C SER A 147 5.51 2.13 5.93
N LEU A 148 6.07 1.09 6.54
CA LEU A 148 5.44 0.21 7.51
C LEU A 148 5.89 0.59 8.92
N MET A 149 4.97 0.75 9.87
CA MET A 149 5.29 1.01 11.26
C MET A 149 4.79 -0.14 12.15
N PHE A 150 5.73 -0.86 12.73
CA PHE A 150 5.49 -1.99 13.62
C PHE A 150 5.28 -1.47 15.05
N VAL A 151 4.09 -1.68 15.58
CA VAL A 151 3.65 -1.14 16.89
C VAL A 151 3.01 -2.24 17.74
N GLY A 152 2.74 -1.97 19.01
CA GLY A 152 2.06 -2.90 19.89
C GLY A 152 2.75 -4.26 19.97
N ASP A 153 2.01 -5.35 19.75
CA ASP A 153 2.53 -6.72 19.84
C ASP A 153 3.60 -7.07 18.79
N VAL A 154 3.67 -6.32 17.70
CA VAL A 154 4.66 -6.50 16.62
C VAL A 154 5.78 -5.45 16.66
N CYS A 155 5.82 -4.59 17.68
CA CYS A 155 6.95 -3.69 17.91
C CYS A 155 8.24 -4.49 18.15
N GLY A 156 9.33 -4.08 17.53
CA GLY A 156 10.62 -4.78 17.53
C GLY A 156 10.72 -5.88 16.45
N LYS A 157 9.71 -6.01 15.58
CA LYS A 157 9.69 -7.00 14.50
C LYS A 157 10.00 -6.43 13.11
N ALA A 158 10.28 -5.13 13.00
CA ALA A 158 10.52 -4.49 11.71
C ALA A 158 11.69 -5.13 10.94
N GLU A 159 12.80 -5.49 11.61
CA GLU A 159 13.93 -6.15 10.96
C GLU A 159 13.57 -7.57 10.52
N GLU A 160 13.00 -8.39 11.41
CA GLU A 160 12.58 -9.76 11.12
C GLU A 160 11.58 -9.81 9.96
N ALA A 161 10.57 -8.89 9.97
CA ALA A 161 9.57 -8.79 8.92
C ALA A 161 10.19 -8.40 7.57
N THR A 162 11.07 -7.41 7.56
CA THR A 162 11.72 -6.96 6.32
C THR A 162 12.69 -8.01 5.76
N ASP A 163 13.41 -8.78 6.60
CA ASP A 163 14.20 -9.94 6.17
C ASP A 163 13.31 -11.03 5.58
N PHE A 164 12.17 -11.31 6.21
CA PHE A 164 11.19 -12.23 5.67
C PHE A 164 10.70 -11.79 4.29
N TYR A 165 10.28 -10.53 4.10
CA TYR A 165 9.83 -10.05 2.79
C TYR A 165 10.94 -10.14 1.73
N ILE A 166 12.17 -9.77 2.07
CA ILE A 166 13.32 -9.93 1.18
C ILE A 166 13.53 -11.39 0.77
N SER A 167 13.25 -12.35 1.65
CA SER A 167 13.36 -13.78 1.35
C SER A 167 12.22 -14.33 0.48
N VAL A 168 11.02 -13.73 0.59
CA VAL A 168 9.82 -14.16 -0.16
C VAL A 168 9.81 -13.59 -1.57
N PHE A 169 10.15 -12.31 -1.73
CA PHE A 169 10.04 -11.63 -3.02
C PHE A 169 11.34 -11.68 -3.82
N LYS A 170 11.22 -11.75 -5.15
CA LYS A 170 12.37 -11.69 -6.06
C LYS A 170 12.91 -10.27 -6.21
N ASN A 171 14.10 -10.14 -6.78
CA ASN A 171 14.72 -8.83 -7.05
C ASN A 171 14.74 -7.91 -5.82
N SER A 172 15.09 -8.50 -4.68
CA SER A 172 15.01 -7.89 -3.36
C SER A 172 16.40 -7.61 -2.80
N LYS A 173 16.52 -6.56 -2.01
CA LYS A 173 17.74 -6.23 -1.26
C LYS A 173 17.41 -5.45 -0.01
N ARG A 174 18.24 -5.60 1.02
CA ARG A 174 18.28 -4.70 2.17
C ARG A 174 18.91 -3.37 1.74
N GLY A 175 18.35 -2.27 2.18
CA GLY A 175 18.94 -0.94 2.10
C GLY A 175 19.63 -0.56 3.42
N ASN A 176 19.41 0.67 3.87
CA ASN A 176 19.95 1.17 5.13
C ASN A 176 19.16 0.63 6.34
N ILE A 177 19.82 0.53 7.48
CA ILE A 177 19.18 0.26 8.76
C ILE A 177 19.77 1.18 9.83
N HIS A 178 18.92 1.92 10.50
CA HIS A 178 19.24 2.76 11.64
C HIS A 178 18.50 2.23 12.87
N ARG A 179 19.19 2.13 13.99
CA ARG A 179 18.65 1.55 15.22
C ARG A 179 18.48 2.62 16.28
N TYR A 180 17.53 2.43 17.17
CA TYR A 180 17.40 3.28 18.34
C TYR A 180 18.65 3.14 19.22
N PRO A 181 19.34 4.26 19.57
CA PRO A 181 20.39 4.25 20.56
C PRO A 181 19.81 4.10 21.97
N ALA A 182 20.68 3.85 22.94
CA ALA A 182 20.31 3.89 24.36
C ALA A 182 19.75 5.26 24.76
N GLY A 183 18.79 5.29 25.69
CA GLY A 183 18.22 6.54 26.22
C GLY A 183 17.10 7.15 25.39
N MET A 184 16.45 6.38 24.51
CA MET A 184 15.30 6.82 23.71
C MET A 184 14.00 6.11 24.13
N GLU A 185 13.83 5.82 25.41
CA GLU A 185 12.59 5.19 25.91
C GLU A 185 11.33 5.96 25.45
N PRO A 186 10.23 5.27 25.15
CA PRO A 186 9.99 3.83 25.34
C PRO A 186 10.59 2.92 24.25
N ASP A 187 11.20 3.48 23.19
CA ASP A 187 11.79 2.69 22.12
C ASP A 187 13.06 1.97 22.62
N LYS A 188 13.10 0.65 22.43
CA LYS A 188 14.17 -0.19 22.98
C LYS A 188 15.43 -0.04 22.14
N GLU A 189 16.58 0.12 22.82
CA GLU A 189 17.90 0.10 22.16
C GLU A 189 18.05 -1.11 21.23
N GLY A 190 18.55 -0.83 20.03
CA GLY A 190 18.81 -1.87 19.01
C GLY A 190 17.62 -2.22 18.14
N THR A 191 16.38 -1.82 18.48
CA THR A 191 15.23 -1.98 17.56
C THR A 191 15.32 -0.98 16.40
N VAL A 192 14.55 -1.20 15.35
CA VAL A 192 14.66 -0.45 14.09
C VAL A 192 14.01 0.93 14.22
N MET A 193 14.81 1.98 14.27
CA MET A 193 14.33 3.36 14.16
C MET A 193 13.89 3.68 12.72
N PHE A 194 14.63 3.18 11.73
CA PHE A 194 14.33 3.30 10.31
C PHE A 194 15.09 2.22 9.54
N THR A 195 14.45 1.58 8.59
CA THR A 195 15.09 0.76 7.56
C THR A 195 14.40 0.98 6.23
N ASP A 196 15.15 0.85 5.14
CA ASP A 196 14.58 0.75 3.81
C ASP A 196 15.04 -0.55 3.14
N PHE A 197 14.25 -1.00 2.19
CA PHE A 197 14.48 -2.25 1.47
C PHE A 197 13.77 -2.24 0.12
N VAL A 198 14.21 -3.11 -0.75
CA VAL A 198 13.60 -3.32 -2.07
C VAL A 198 13.01 -4.71 -2.12
N ILE A 199 11.77 -4.83 -2.57
CA ILE A 199 11.13 -6.08 -2.99
C ILE A 199 10.49 -5.88 -4.36
N GLU A 200 10.64 -6.85 -5.27
CA GLU A 200 10.20 -6.76 -6.68
C GLU A 200 10.64 -5.46 -7.38
N LYS A 201 11.87 -5.00 -7.11
CA LYS A 201 12.46 -3.73 -7.60
C LYS A 201 11.78 -2.46 -7.05
N GLN A 202 10.88 -2.58 -6.10
CA GLN A 202 10.14 -1.46 -5.50
C GLN A 202 10.65 -1.18 -4.10
N TRP A 203 10.88 0.10 -3.80
CA TRP A 203 11.32 0.55 -2.49
C TRP A 203 10.18 0.56 -1.48
N PHE A 204 10.51 0.14 -0.28
CA PHE A 204 9.72 0.23 0.95
C PHE A 204 10.59 0.74 2.08
N SER A 205 9.96 1.28 3.12
CA SER A 205 10.62 1.54 4.39
C SER A 205 9.84 0.92 5.55
N ALA A 206 10.52 0.75 6.67
CA ALA A 206 9.89 0.23 7.88
C ALA A 206 10.54 0.83 9.13
N MET A 207 9.77 0.83 10.23
CA MET A 207 10.24 1.26 11.55
C MET A 207 9.50 0.49 12.64
N ASP A 208 10.13 0.39 13.81
CA ASP A 208 9.48 0.02 15.07
C ASP A 208 9.07 1.29 15.81
N SER A 209 7.99 1.26 16.59
CA SER A 209 7.68 2.27 17.57
C SER A 209 7.03 1.64 18.80
N ALA A 210 7.66 1.79 19.95
CA ALA A 210 7.18 1.33 21.24
C ALA A 210 6.29 2.35 21.96
N ARG A 211 6.03 3.51 21.32
CA ARG A 211 5.09 4.50 21.88
C ARG A 211 3.69 3.92 21.96
N GLU A 212 2.88 4.43 22.86
CA GLU A 212 1.49 4.00 22.98
C GLU A 212 0.70 4.42 21.74
N HIS A 213 0.48 3.46 20.84
CA HIS A 213 -0.35 3.61 19.66
C HIS A 213 -1.65 2.84 19.84
N LYS A 214 -2.79 3.46 19.45
CA LYS A 214 -4.12 2.84 19.54
C LYS A 214 -4.52 2.18 18.21
N PHE A 215 -3.54 1.67 17.45
CA PHE A 215 -3.76 1.04 16.16
C PHE A 215 -2.69 -0.04 15.91
N ASN A 216 -3.00 -0.92 14.99
CA ASN A 216 -2.09 -1.88 14.36
C ASN A 216 -2.35 -1.88 12.86
N PHE A 217 -1.65 -2.72 12.09
CA PHE A 217 -2.01 -2.98 10.70
C PHE A 217 -3.45 -3.45 10.59
N ASN A 218 -4.17 -2.93 9.61
CA ASN A 218 -5.53 -3.32 9.31
C ASN A 218 -5.78 -3.27 7.79
N GLU A 219 -6.95 -3.71 7.39
CA GLU A 219 -7.35 -3.88 6.01
C GLU A 219 -7.60 -2.56 5.26
N ALA A 220 -7.57 -1.39 5.94
CA ALA A 220 -7.73 -0.10 5.27
C ALA A 220 -6.63 0.17 4.24
N ILE A 221 -5.40 -0.30 4.50
CA ILE A 221 -4.32 -0.31 3.51
C ILE A 221 -3.77 -1.73 3.41
N SER A 222 -3.75 -2.26 2.20
CA SER A 222 -3.15 -3.55 1.88
C SER A 222 -2.14 -3.41 0.74
N LEU A 223 -1.27 -4.39 0.60
CA LEU A 223 -0.29 -4.47 -0.49
C LEU A 223 -0.76 -5.54 -1.49
N LEU A 224 -1.19 -5.10 -2.68
CA LEU A 224 -1.69 -5.98 -3.72
C LEU A 224 -0.53 -6.46 -4.60
N ILE A 225 -0.41 -7.78 -4.75
CA ILE A 225 0.57 -8.46 -5.60
C ILE A 225 -0.13 -8.91 -6.87
N LYS A 226 0.32 -8.42 -8.04
CA LYS A 226 -0.15 -8.90 -9.35
C LYS A 226 0.60 -10.16 -9.75
N CYS A 227 -0.11 -11.28 -9.82
CA CYS A 227 0.44 -12.60 -10.18
C CYS A 227 0.12 -12.94 -11.63
N ASP A 228 1.14 -13.38 -12.36
CA ASP A 228 1.00 -13.71 -13.80
C ASP A 228 0.53 -15.16 -14.02
N SER A 229 0.62 -16.02 -13.02
CA SER A 229 0.23 -17.44 -13.10
C SER A 229 -0.36 -17.96 -11.80
N GLN A 230 -0.99 -19.16 -11.87
CA GLN A 230 -1.50 -19.85 -10.69
C GLN A 230 -0.38 -20.25 -9.74
N GLU A 231 0.78 -20.65 -10.25
CA GLU A 231 1.95 -21.02 -9.47
C GLU A 231 2.47 -19.84 -8.63
N GLU A 232 2.42 -18.61 -9.17
CA GLU A 232 2.76 -17.41 -8.40
C GLU A 232 1.74 -17.13 -7.31
N ILE A 233 0.44 -17.26 -7.60
CA ILE A 233 -0.62 -17.13 -6.60
C ILE A 233 -0.41 -18.13 -5.47
N ASP A 234 -0.19 -19.41 -5.81
CA ASP A 234 0.03 -20.47 -4.85
C ASP A 234 1.26 -20.20 -3.99
N TYR A 235 2.36 -19.75 -4.60
CA TYR A 235 3.60 -19.42 -3.91
C TYR A 235 3.42 -18.27 -2.90
N TYR A 236 2.88 -17.13 -3.34
CA TYR A 236 2.72 -15.98 -2.42
C TYR A 236 1.68 -16.25 -1.35
N TRP A 237 0.60 -16.96 -1.70
CA TRP A 237 -0.40 -17.39 -0.71
C TRP A 237 0.20 -18.26 0.38
N GLU A 238 0.97 -19.28 0.00
CA GLU A 238 1.64 -20.18 0.97
C GLU A 238 2.61 -19.43 1.90
N LYS A 239 3.30 -18.41 1.36
CA LYS A 239 4.29 -17.65 2.14
C LYS A 239 3.67 -16.57 3.03
N LEU A 240 2.59 -15.93 2.59
CA LEU A 240 2.06 -14.73 3.23
C LEU A 240 0.78 -14.97 4.04
N SER A 241 0.01 -16.03 3.76
CA SER A 241 -1.21 -16.29 4.52
C SER A 241 -0.88 -17.04 5.82
N ALA A 242 -0.87 -16.32 6.94
CA ALA A 242 -0.62 -16.86 8.26
C ALA A 242 -1.86 -16.89 9.17
N VAL A 243 -2.95 -16.18 8.78
CA VAL A 243 -4.17 -16.02 9.57
C VAL A 243 -5.37 -16.49 8.76
N PRO A 244 -5.81 -17.77 8.90
CA PRO A 244 -6.89 -18.35 8.08
C PRO A 244 -8.23 -17.61 8.15
N GLU A 245 -8.51 -16.91 9.25
CA GLU A 245 -9.73 -16.14 9.48
C GLU A 245 -9.75 -14.83 8.64
N ALA A 246 -8.58 -14.35 8.21
CA ALA A 246 -8.44 -13.16 7.37
C ALA A 246 -8.48 -13.47 5.87
N GLU A 247 -8.58 -14.75 5.50
CA GLU A 247 -8.56 -15.19 4.10
C GLU A 247 -9.90 -14.96 3.40
N GLN A 248 -9.95 -14.04 2.45
CA GLN A 248 -11.14 -13.77 1.64
C GLN A 248 -10.79 -13.05 0.33
N CYS A 249 -11.28 -13.52 -0.81
CA CYS A 249 -11.16 -12.83 -2.12
C CYS A 249 -9.71 -12.40 -2.47
N GLY A 250 -8.74 -13.29 -2.24
CA GLY A 250 -7.32 -12.99 -2.45
C GLY A 250 -6.65 -12.23 -1.31
N TRP A 251 -7.41 -11.76 -0.32
CA TRP A 251 -6.88 -11.12 0.88
C TRP A 251 -6.33 -12.15 1.86
N CYS A 252 -5.17 -11.85 2.43
CA CYS A 252 -4.58 -12.61 3.51
C CYS A 252 -3.78 -11.69 4.45
N LYS A 253 -3.49 -12.21 5.62
CA LYS A 253 -2.72 -11.50 6.66
C LYS A 253 -1.49 -12.33 6.99
N ASP A 254 -0.32 -11.68 7.01
CA ASP A 254 0.91 -12.36 7.37
C ASP A 254 1.11 -12.46 8.90
N GLN A 255 2.16 -13.12 9.30
CA GLN A 255 2.51 -13.35 10.71
C GLN A 255 2.86 -12.07 11.48
N TYR A 256 3.08 -10.95 10.79
CA TYR A 256 3.34 -9.63 11.39
C TYR A 256 2.10 -8.73 11.36
N GLY A 257 0.99 -9.23 10.81
CA GLY A 257 -0.26 -8.50 10.72
C GLY A 257 -0.41 -7.61 9.47
N VAL A 258 0.58 -7.57 8.57
CA VAL A 258 0.48 -6.83 7.31
C VAL A 258 -0.50 -7.52 6.38
N ILE A 259 -1.34 -6.72 5.73
CA ILE A 259 -2.40 -7.21 4.86
C ILE A 259 -1.91 -7.25 3.42
N TRP A 260 -2.06 -8.39 2.79
CA TRP A 260 -1.72 -8.63 1.39
C TRP A 260 -2.96 -8.98 0.59
N GLN A 261 -2.92 -8.67 -0.71
CA GLN A 261 -3.86 -9.20 -1.70
C GLN A 261 -3.06 -9.93 -2.77
N VAL A 262 -3.32 -11.22 -2.95
CA VAL A 262 -2.64 -12.05 -3.96
C VAL A 262 -3.58 -12.21 -5.15
N ASN A 263 -3.45 -11.30 -6.13
CA ASN A 263 -4.41 -11.16 -7.21
C ASN A 263 -3.86 -11.64 -8.56
N PRO A 264 -4.64 -12.38 -9.35
CA PRO A 264 -4.25 -12.70 -10.72
C PRO A 264 -4.27 -11.44 -11.61
N GLY A 265 -3.20 -11.17 -12.34
CA GLY A 265 -3.11 -10.03 -13.26
C GLY A 265 -4.21 -10.04 -14.34
N ILE A 266 -4.67 -11.24 -14.72
CA ILE A 266 -5.78 -11.39 -15.67
C ILE A 266 -7.11 -10.83 -15.15
N LEU A 267 -7.28 -10.66 -13.83
CA LEU A 267 -8.52 -10.12 -13.26
C LEU A 267 -8.81 -8.71 -13.79
N ASP A 268 -7.77 -7.86 -13.89
CA ASP A 268 -7.90 -6.51 -14.44
C ASP A 268 -8.42 -6.55 -15.90
N GLU A 269 -7.91 -7.49 -16.71
CA GLU A 269 -8.34 -7.68 -18.09
C GLU A 269 -9.81 -8.14 -18.16
N LEU A 270 -10.17 -9.18 -17.40
CA LEU A 270 -11.54 -9.73 -17.38
C LEU A 270 -12.56 -8.66 -16.93
N MET A 271 -12.21 -7.83 -15.96
CA MET A 271 -13.09 -6.79 -15.44
C MET A 271 -13.20 -5.58 -16.36
N THR A 272 -12.19 -5.32 -17.22
CA THR A 272 -12.16 -4.14 -18.12
C THR A 272 -12.76 -4.45 -19.49
N THR A 273 -12.53 -5.66 -20.01
CA THR A 273 -12.96 -6.05 -21.38
C THR A 273 -14.26 -6.81 -21.42
N GLY A 274 -14.70 -7.35 -20.27
CA GLY A 274 -15.92 -8.15 -20.18
C GLY A 274 -17.19 -7.34 -20.34
N SER A 275 -18.24 -7.97 -20.91
CA SER A 275 -19.60 -7.44 -20.82
C SER A 275 -20.06 -7.37 -19.36
N ARG A 276 -21.12 -6.61 -19.09
CA ARG A 276 -21.71 -6.53 -17.75
C ARG A 276 -21.99 -7.92 -17.16
N GLU A 277 -22.62 -8.82 -17.91
CA GLU A 277 -22.92 -10.17 -17.46
C GLU A 277 -21.66 -11.01 -17.18
N GLN A 278 -20.59 -10.81 -17.96
CA GLN A 278 -19.31 -11.49 -17.76
C GLN A 278 -18.65 -11.02 -16.48
N THR A 279 -18.58 -9.71 -16.26
CA THR A 279 -17.99 -9.14 -15.05
C THR A 279 -18.78 -9.50 -13.79
N GLU A 280 -20.13 -9.51 -13.85
CA GLU A 280 -20.98 -9.98 -12.75
C GLU A 280 -20.70 -11.45 -12.40
N ARG A 281 -20.58 -12.36 -13.40
CA ARG A 281 -20.23 -13.76 -13.14
C ARG A 281 -18.84 -13.92 -12.52
N VAL A 282 -17.85 -13.17 -12.99
CA VAL A 282 -16.49 -13.17 -12.42
C VAL A 282 -16.53 -12.68 -10.98
N THR A 283 -17.27 -11.60 -10.70
CA THR A 283 -17.43 -11.06 -9.33
C THR A 283 -18.07 -12.11 -8.41
N GLN A 284 -19.17 -12.73 -8.82
CA GLN A 284 -19.83 -13.77 -8.02
C GLN A 284 -18.96 -15.03 -7.83
N ALA A 285 -18.05 -15.30 -8.75
CA ALA A 285 -17.10 -16.40 -8.61
C ALA A 285 -16.01 -16.06 -7.59
N PHE A 286 -15.36 -14.90 -7.69
CA PHE A 286 -14.25 -14.58 -6.78
C PHE A 286 -14.72 -14.28 -5.34
N LEU A 287 -15.92 -13.74 -5.14
CA LEU A 287 -16.49 -13.52 -3.80
C LEU A 287 -16.61 -14.80 -2.96
N LYS A 288 -16.65 -15.96 -3.61
CA LYS A 288 -16.70 -17.27 -2.94
C LYS A 288 -15.32 -17.90 -2.69
N MET A 289 -14.25 -17.25 -3.17
CA MET A 289 -12.89 -17.77 -3.05
C MET A 289 -12.21 -17.18 -1.82
N LYS A 290 -11.33 -17.94 -1.21
CA LYS A 290 -10.26 -17.43 -0.35
C LYS A 290 -9.07 -17.06 -1.24
N LYS A 291 -8.31 -18.04 -1.67
CA LYS A 291 -7.27 -17.92 -2.68
C LYS A 291 -7.87 -17.95 -4.09
N PHE A 292 -7.42 -17.08 -4.97
CA PHE A 292 -7.88 -17.06 -6.35
C PHE A 292 -7.45 -18.30 -7.13
N ASP A 293 -8.39 -18.82 -7.96
CA ASP A 293 -8.15 -19.84 -8.96
C ASP A 293 -8.43 -19.26 -10.36
N ILE A 294 -7.37 -19.13 -11.16
CA ILE A 294 -7.42 -18.51 -12.50
C ILE A 294 -8.35 -19.30 -13.44
N ALA A 295 -8.33 -20.64 -13.35
CA ALA A 295 -9.17 -21.47 -14.22
C ALA A 295 -10.65 -21.26 -13.94
N THR A 296 -11.03 -21.16 -12.67
CA THR A 296 -12.42 -20.87 -12.26
C THR A 296 -12.85 -19.46 -12.68
N LEU A 297 -11.99 -18.44 -12.56
CA LEU A 297 -12.30 -17.10 -13.04
C LEU A 297 -12.55 -17.07 -14.55
N LYS A 298 -11.69 -17.75 -15.34
CA LYS A 298 -11.85 -17.87 -16.79
C LYS A 298 -13.14 -18.61 -17.18
N LYS A 299 -13.51 -19.67 -16.46
CA LYS A 299 -14.79 -20.39 -16.68
C LYS A 299 -15.97 -19.48 -16.39
N ALA A 300 -15.96 -18.76 -15.27
CA ALA A 300 -17.02 -17.81 -14.93
C ALA A 300 -17.18 -16.74 -16.02
N PHE A 301 -16.06 -16.19 -16.52
CA PHE A 301 -16.08 -15.21 -17.61
C PHE A 301 -16.77 -15.78 -18.88
N ARG A 302 -16.47 -17.04 -19.26
CA ARG A 302 -17.08 -17.70 -20.43
C ARG A 302 -18.50 -18.17 -20.19
N GLY A 303 -19.03 -18.14 -18.95
CA GLY A 303 -20.34 -18.65 -18.60
C GLY A 303 -20.40 -20.20 -18.53
N GLU A 304 -19.25 -20.84 -18.32
CA GLU A 304 -19.15 -22.29 -18.14
C GLU A 304 -19.50 -22.68 -16.69
N PRO A 305 -20.11 -23.85 -16.46
CA PRO A 305 -20.39 -24.27 -15.09
C PRO A 305 -19.13 -24.47 -14.28
N ALA A 306 -19.21 -24.16 -12.97
CA ALA A 306 -18.15 -24.50 -12.04
C ALA A 306 -17.87 -26.00 -12.10
N SER A 307 -16.59 -26.39 -12.06
CA SER A 307 -16.24 -27.81 -11.94
C SER A 307 -16.79 -28.34 -10.61
N ALA A 308 -17.52 -29.47 -10.66
CA ALA A 308 -18.02 -30.14 -9.48
C ALA A 308 -16.86 -30.67 -8.60
#